data_70ab7f16c7641176222f354eb8028779
#
_entry.id   70ab7f16c7641176222f354eb8028779
#
_cell.length_a   1.000
_cell.length_b   1.000
_cell.length_c   1.000
_cell.angle_alpha   90.00
_cell.angle_beta   90.00
_cell.angle_gamma   90.00
#
_symmetry.space_group_name_H-M   'P 1'
#
loop_
_entity.id
_entity.type
_entity.pdbx_description
1 polymer ?
#
loop_
_entity_poly.entity_id
_entity_poly.type
_entity_poly.pdbx_seq_one_letter_code
_entity_poly.pdbx_strand_id
1 'polypeptide(L)'
;MSYIDTHTHLYKEYYPEDIHSVVKRAIHADVTKMILPAVNADSISDIFEISNQYPENLYPLVGLHPKDVFQDFKNQLHRIEEHIDDEGIVGIGEVGIDLYHSTEYVEQQKEAFSIQLGWAKDLHLPLSIHIRDAYSEAIS
;
A
#
# COMPACT_ATOMS: atom_id res chain seq x y z
N MET A 1 0.69 22.77 -15.23
CA MET A 1 -0.41 21.82 -14.92
C MET A 1 0.19 20.83 -13.96
N SER A 2 -0.42 20.58 -12.79
CA SER A 2 0.12 19.61 -11.84
C SER A 2 -0.56 18.26 -12.01
N TYR A 3 0.18 17.20 -11.78
CA TYR A 3 -0.27 15.81 -11.84
C TYR A 3 -0.21 15.19 -10.45
N ILE A 4 -1.05 14.18 -10.23
CA ILE A 4 -1.04 13.33 -9.05
C ILE A 4 -0.81 11.89 -9.51
N ASP A 5 0.24 11.24 -9.00
CA ASP A 5 0.44 9.81 -9.15
C ASP A 5 -0.29 9.11 -7.99
N THR A 6 -1.37 8.41 -8.31
CA THR A 6 -2.23 7.78 -7.31
C THR A 6 -1.73 6.41 -6.84
N HIS A 7 -0.63 5.90 -7.42
CA HIS A 7 -0.10 4.59 -7.06
C HIS A 7 1.36 4.43 -7.52
N THR A 8 2.31 4.56 -6.61
CA THR A 8 3.73 4.39 -6.94
C THR A 8 4.50 3.68 -5.82
N HIS A 9 5.35 2.74 -6.20
CA HIS A 9 6.16 1.96 -5.28
C HIS A 9 7.59 2.53 -5.19
N LEU A 10 7.80 3.45 -4.26
CA LEU A 10 9.10 4.06 -3.97
C LEU A 10 9.77 3.33 -2.80
N TYR A 11 10.29 2.13 -3.05
CA TYR A 11 11.01 1.34 -2.06
C TYR A 11 12.52 1.40 -2.30
N LYS A 12 13.31 1.40 -1.22
CA LYS A 12 14.77 1.39 -1.30
C LYS A 12 15.32 0.23 -2.12
N GLU A 13 14.66 -0.94 -2.07
CA GLU A 13 15.10 -2.12 -2.83
C GLU A 13 15.01 -1.92 -4.35
N TYR A 14 14.06 -1.10 -4.85
CA TYR A 14 13.95 -0.77 -6.28
C TYR A 14 14.86 0.38 -6.70
N TYR A 15 15.20 1.27 -5.77
CA TYR A 15 16.01 2.47 -6.02
C TYR A 15 17.08 2.65 -4.94
N PRO A 16 18.01 1.67 -4.75
CA PRO A 16 18.89 1.64 -3.58
C PRO A 16 19.82 2.84 -3.46
N GLU A 17 20.19 3.45 -4.58
CA GLU A 17 21.15 4.56 -4.60
C GLU A 17 20.55 5.90 -5.06
N ASP A 18 19.31 5.91 -5.58
CA ASP A 18 18.76 7.06 -6.32
C ASP A 18 17.31 7.41 -6.03
N ILE A 19 16.71 6.92 -4.97
CA ILE A 19 15.28 7.17 -4.66
C ILE A 19 14.97 8.67 -4.56
N HIS A 20 15.87 9.47 -3.99
CA HIS A 20 15.68 10.92 -3.89
C HIS A 20 15.73 11.63 -5.25
N SER A 21 16.58 11.17 -6.16
CA SER A 21 16.61 11.68 -7.53
C SER A 21 15.32 11.32 -8.28
N VAL A 22 14.77 10.13 -8.06
CA VAL A 22 13.47 9.72 -8.64
C VAL A 22 12.38 10.69 -8.19
N VAL A 23 12.23 10.92 -6.88
CA VAL A 23 11.24 11.86 -6.32
C VAL A 23 11.44 13.27 -6.88
N LYS A 24 12.66 13.77 -6.88
CA LYS A 24 12.97 15.11 -7.43
C LYS A 24 12.65 15.23 -8.92
N ARG A 25 12.93 14.21 -9.73
CA ARG A 25 12.57 14.19 -11.15
C ARG A 25 11.06 14.22 -11.36
N ALA A 26 10.30 13.44 -10.55
CA ALA A 26 8.84 13.46 -10.59
C ALA A 26 8.29 14.86 -10.27
N ILE A 27 8.77 15.50 -9.20
CA ILE A 27 8.38 16.87 -8.83
C ILE A 27 8.72 17.87 -9.94
N HIS A 28 9.91 17.79 -10.54
CA HIS A 28 10.30 18.64 -11.68
C HIS A 28 9.46 18.40 -12.94
N ALA A 29 8.85 17.23 -13.08
CA ALA A 29 7.91 16.90 -14.15
C ALA A 29 6.45 17.25 -13.81
N ASP A 30 6.23 18.13 -12.82
CA ASP A 30 4.92 18.54 -12.33
C ASP A 30 4.08 17.43 -11.65
N VAL A 31 4.66 16.27 -11.30
CA VAL A 31 4.01 15.29 -10.42
C VAL A 31 4.18 15.75 -8.98
N THR A 32 3.19 16.50 -8.49
CA THR A 32 3.29 17.22 -7.22
C THR A 32 2.88 16.40 -6.01
N LYS A 33 2.09 15.34 -6.23
CA LYS A 33 1.64 14.41 -5.19
C LYS A 33 1.77 12.98 -5.67
N MET A 34 2.24 12.10 -4.79
CA MET A 34 2.44 10.67 -5.07
C MET A 34 1.92 9.86 -3.90
N ILE A 35 1.04 8.90 -4.16
CA ILE A 35 0.50 7.99 -3.17
C ILE A 35 1.37 6.73 -3.14
N LEU A 36 1.87 6.38 -1.95
CA LEU A 36 2.80 5.28 -1.72
C LEU A 36 2.13 4.14 -0.96
N PRO A 37 1.57 3.12 -1.62
CA PRO A 37 0.98 1.99 -0.91
C PRO A 37 2.07 1.04 -0.36
N ALA A 38 1.91 0.60 0.89
CA ALA A 38 2.66 -0.53 1.43
C ALA A 38 2.27 -1.84 0.73
N VAL A 39 3.15 -2.83 0.77
CA VAL A 39 2.87 -4.19 0.28
C VAL A 39 2.83 -5.21 1.42
N ASN A 40 3.55 -4.96 2.50
CA ASN A 40 3.59 -5.78 3.71
C ASN A 40 4.07 -4.95 4.91
N ALA A 41 4.11 -5.56 6.10
CA ALA A 41 4.52 -4.88 7.32
C ALA A 41 5.98 -4.37 7.27
N ASP A 42 6.87 -5.07 6.57
CA ASP A 42 8.28 -4.68 6.49
C ASP A 42 8.50 -3.45 5.59
N SER A 43 7.61 -3.23 4.61
CA SER A 43 7.69 -2.07 3.70
C SER A 43 7.25 -0.74 4.34
N ILE A 44 6.56 -0.78 5.49
CA ILE A 44 6.01 0.42 6.15
C ILE A 44 7.11 1.37 6.58
N SER A 45 8.18 0.87 7.18
CA SER A 45 9.29 1.70 7.64
C SER A 45 9.94 2.48 6.50
N ASP A 46 10.11 1.86 5.33
CA ASP A 46 10.73 2.48 4.16
C ASP A 46 9.87 3.59 3.57
N ILE A 47 8.55 3.37 3.44
CA ILE A 47 7.66 4.41 2.93
C ILE A 47 7.49 5.57 3.90
N PHE A 48 7.51 5.34 5.22
CA PHE A 48 7.51 6.42 6.19
C PHE A 48 8.82 7.22 6.15
N GLU A 49 9.97 6.55 6.07
CA GLU A 49 11.25 7.23 6.00
C GLU A 49 11.30 8.20 4.82
N ILE A 50 10.90 7.76 3.62
CA ILE A 50 10.92 8.64 2.44
C ILE A 50 9.80 9.69 2.49
N SER A 51 8.60 9.36 2.96
CA SER A 51 7.48 10.32 3.04
C SER A 51 7.78 11.46 4.00
N ASN A 52 8.41 11.19 5.13
CA ASN A 52 8.81 12.20 6.10
C ASN A 52 9.82 13.21 5.56
N GLN A 53 10.58 12.85 4.50
CA GLN A 53 11.51 13.75 3.84
C GLN A 53 10.85 14.63 2.77
N TYR A 54 9.65 14.25 2.31
CA TYR A 54 8.87 14.97 1.29
C TYR A 54 7.39 15.07 1.70
N PRO A 55 7.06 15.68 2.85
CA PRO A 55 5.71 15.61 3.43
C PRO A 55 4.64 16.33 2.60
N GLU A 56 5.03 17.22 1.70
CA GLU A 56 4.11 17.91 0.79
C GLU A 56 3.85 17.14 -0.51
N ASN A 57 4.63 16.09 -0.78
CA ASN A 57 4.60 15.36 -2.05
C ASN A 57 4.28 13.88 -1.91
N LEU A 58 4.66 13.23 -0.82
CA LEU A 58 4.54 11.78 -0.63
C LEU A 58 3.51 11.45 0.46
N TYR A 59 2.55 10.60 0.12
CA TYR A 59 1.40 10.26 0.95
C TYR A 59 1.32 8.74 1.14
N PRO A 60 1.71 8.21 2.32
CA PRO A 60 1.75 6.76 2.57
C PRO A 60 0.35 6.18 2.77
N LEU A 61 0.16 4.94 2.28
CA LEU A 61 -0.90 4.03 2.66
C LEU A 61 -0.29 2.83 3.37
N VAL A 62 -1.03 2.21 4.29
CA VAL A 62 -0.64 0.95 4.92
C VAL A 62 -1.59 -0.17 4.54
N GLY A 63 -1.05 -1.37 4.31
CA GLY A 63 -1.84 -2.52 3.92
C GLY A 63 -0.99 -3.74 3.60
N LEU A 64 -1.65 -4.91 3.54
CA LEU A 64 -1.08 -6.17 3.13
C LEU A 64 -1.55 -6.51 1.72
N HIS A 65 -0.62 -6.48 0.78
CA HIS A 65 -0.86 -6.83 -0.61
C HIS A 65 -1.18 -8.33 -0.75
N PRO A 66 -2.13 -8.74 -1.60
CA PRO A 66 -2.53 -10.15 -1.73
C PRO A 66 -1.37 -11.10 -2.10
N LYS A 67 -0.34 -10.63 -2.80
CA LYS A 67 0.84 -11.44 -3.13
C LYS A 67 1.73 -11.75 -1.91
N ASP A 68 1.60 -10.99 -0.83
CA ASP A 68 2.32 -11.17 0.43
C ASP A 68 1.46 -11.86 1.49
N VAL A 69 0.26 -12.33 1.12
CA VAL A 69 -0.60 -13.13 1.99
C VAL A 69 -0.18 -14.60 1.92
N PHE A 70 0.43 -15.07 3.01
CA PHE A 70 0.87 -16.46 3.22
C PHE A 70 0.26 -17.03 4.50
N GLN A 71 0.83 -18.14 5.01
CA GLN A 71 0.35 -18.79 6.23
C GLN A 71 0.37 -17.88 7.48
N ASP A 72 1.29 -16.93 7.52
CA ASP A 72 1.51 -15.99 8.64
C ASP A 72 0.78 -14.64 8.49
N PHE A 73 -0.12 -14.51 7.52
CA PHE A 73 -0.77 -13.25 7.17
C PHE A 73 -1.40 -12.51 8.38
N LYS A 74 -1.89 -13.24 9.39
CA LYS A 74 -2.46 -12.62 10.61
C LYS A 74 -1.41 -11.88 11.43
N ASN A 75 -0.18 -12.38 11.46
CA ASN A 75 0.93 -11.68 12.09
C ASN A 75 1.31 -10.43 11.30
N GLN A 76 1.32 -10.51 9.98
CA GLN A 76 1.51 -9.35 9.11
C GLN A 76 0.43 -8.29 9.36
N LEU A 77 -0.85 -8.68 9.37
CA LEU A 77 -1.95 -7.77 9.64
C LEU A 77 -1.85 -7.12 11.02
N HIS A 78 -1.50 -7.87 12.06
CA HIS A 78 -1.33 -7.32 13.40
C HIS A 78 -0.23 -6.23 13.45
N ARG A 79 0.90 -6.46 12.78
CA ARG A 79 1.96 -5.45 12.68
C ARG A 79 1.55 -4.22 11.88
N ILE A 80 0.74 -4.40 10.82
CA ILE A 80 0.21 -3.29 10.01
C ILE A 80 -0.82 -2.50 10.81
N GLU A 81 -1.67 -3.17 11.60
CA GLU A 81 -2.68 -2.55 12.44
C GLU A 81 -2.08 -1.57 13.47
N GLU A 82 -0.85 -1.80 13.93
CA GLU A 82 -0.14 -0.87 14.81
C GLU A 82 0.12 0.50 14.17
N HIS A 83 -0.03 0.61 12.84
CA HIS A 83 0.27 1.80 12.05
C HIS A 83 -0.94 2.46 11.40
N ILE A 84 -2.14 1.89 11.49
CA ILE A 84 -3.33 2.43 10.77
C ILE A 84 -3.79 3.79 11.29
N ASP A 85 -3.41 4.15 12.52
CA ASP A 85 -3.71 5.43 13.17
C ASP A 85 -2.50 6.39 13.16
N ASP A 86 -1.40 6.05 12.51
CA ASP A 86 -0.21 6.89 12.48
C ASP A 86 -0.48 8.19 11.72
N GLU A 87 0.06 9.30 12.25
CA GLU A 87 -0.06 10.61 11.62
C GLU A 87 0.59 10.61 10.22
N GLY A 88 -0.14 11.08 9.24
CA GLY A 88 0.32 11.19 7.85
C GLY A 88 -0.17 10.07 6.94
N ILE A 89 -0.78 9.00 7.46
CA ILE A 89 -1.45 7.99 6.63
C ILE A 89 -2.69 8.61 5.99
N VAL A 90 -2.84 8.39 4.68
CA VAL A 90 -3.95 8.95 3.91
C VAL A 90 -4.94 7.89 3.40
N GLY A 91 -4.71 6.60 3.69
CA GLY A 91 -5.60 5.51 3.27
C GLY A 91 -5.04 4.12 3.60
N ILE A 92 -5.82 3.09 3.28
CA ILE A 92 -5.45 1.69 3.43
C ILE A 92 -5.12 1.11 2.05
N GLY A 93 -3.96 0.49 1.91
CA GLY A 93 -3.51 -0.09 0.64
C GLY A 93 -1.99 -0.37 0.59
N GLU A 94 -1.60 -1.21 -0.34
CA GLU A 94 -2.38 -1.89 -1.38
C GLU A 94 -3.01 -3.17 -0.81
N VAL A 95 -4.30 -3.36 -1.03
CA VAL A 95 -5.07 -4.49 -0.48
C VAL A 95 -5.90 -5.15 -1.59
N GLY A 96 -6.35 -6.38 -1.41
CA GLY A 96 -7.21 -7.02 -2.42
C GLY A 96 -6.99 -8.50 -2.61
N ILE A 97 -7.21 -8.99 -3.85
CA ILE A 97 -7.12 -10.41 -4.21
C ILE A 97 -6.39 -10.57 -5.54
N ASP A 98 -5.38 -11.47 -5.57
CA ASP A 98 -4.61 -11.84 -6.77
C ASP A 98 -4.63 -13.36 -6.96
N LEU A 99 -5.37 -13.84 -7.95
CA LEU A 99 -5.44 -15.26 -8.30
C LEU A 99 -4.58 -15.63 -9.52
N TYR A 100 -3.93 -14.64 -10.13
CA TYR A 100 -3.05 -14.87 -11.28
C TYR A 100 -1.77 -15.62 -10.88
N HIS A 101 -1.17 -15.26 -9.75
CA HIS A 101 0.09 -15.86 -9.32
C HIS A 101 -0.10 -17.19 -8.59
N SER A 102 -1.12 -17.29 -7.74
CA SER A 102 -1.42 -18.51 -6.99
C SER A 102 -2.85 -18.48 -6.44
N THR A 103 -3.48 -19.65 -6.39
CA THR A 103 -4.77 -19.86 -5.71
C THR A 103 -4.62 -20.56 -4.36
N GLU A 104 -3.38 -20.82 -3.91
CA GLU A 104 -3.10 -21.56 -2.67
C GLU A 104 -3.66 -20.88 -1.43
N TYR A 105 -3.59 -19.53 -1.38
CA TYR A 105 -4.00 -18.73 -0.22
C TYR A 105 -5.25 -17.90 -0.49
N VAL A 106 -6.17 -18.34 -1.36
CA VAL A 106 -7.34 -17.55 -1.75
C VAL A 106 -8.24 -17.20 -0.55
N GLU A 107 -8.48 -18.12 0.37
CA GLU A 107 -9.32 -17.86 1.54
C GLU A 107 -8.62 -16.92 2.52
N GLN A 108 -7.30 -17.02 2.67
CA GLN A 108 -6.50 -16.09 3.47
C GLN A 108 -6.48 -14.69 2.84
N GLN A 109 -6.40 -14.57 1.52
CA GLN A 109 -6.49 -13.29 0.82
C GLN A 109 -7.86 -12.64 1.04
N LYS A 110 -8.96 -13.40 0.94
CA LYS A 110 -10.31 -12.91 1.23
C LYS A 110 -10.45 -12.43 2.68
N GLU A 111 -9.95 -13.22 3.65
CA GLU A 111 -9.97 -12.85 5.07
C GLU A 111 -9.14 -11.58 5.31
N ALA A 112 -7.92 -11.51 4.77
CA ALA A 112 -7.06 -10.34 4.89
C ALA A 112 -7.68 -9.09 4.25
N PHE A 113 -8.29 -9.23 3.07
CA PHE A 113 -8.99 -8.14 2.40
C PHE A 113 -10.18 -7.65 3.22
N SER A 114 -11.02 -8.57 3.74
CA SER A 114 -12.18 -8.22 4.59
C SER A 114 -11.78 -7.46 5.86
N ILE A 115 -10.70 -7.87 6.53
CA ILE A 115 -10.18 -7.18 7.73
C ILE A 115 -9.79 -5.75 7.37
N GLN A 116 -9.04 -5.56 6.29
CA GLN A 116 -8.54 -4.25 5.86
C GLN A 116 -9.64 -3.33 5.33
N LEU A 117 -10.70 -3.90 4.72
CA LEU A 117 -11.94 -3.16 4.42
C LEU A 117 -12.60 -2.64 5.71
N GLY A 118 -12.60 -3.45 6.79
CA GLY A 118 -13.06 -3.05 8.12
C GLY A 118 -12.30 -1.83 8.63
N TRP A 119 -10.97 -1.86 8.63
CA TRP A 119 -10.14 -0.73 9.04
C TRP A 119 -10.46 0.56 8.26
N ALA A 120 -10.51 0.47 6.94
CA ALA A 120 -10.81 1.64 6.11
C ALA A 120 -12.19 2.23 6.40
N LYS A 121 -13.20 1.37 6.63
CA LYS A 121 -14.55 1.79 6.98
C LYS A 121 -14.58 2.47 8.36
N ASP A 122 -13.95 1.88 9.36
CA ASP A 122 -14.00 2.36 10.75
C ASP A 122 -13.23 3.69 10.90
N LEU A 123 -12.14 3.86 10.16
CA LEU A 123 -11.31 5.06 10.14
C LEU A 123 -11.75 6.10 9.09
N HIS A 124 -12.77 5.80 8.28
CA HIS A 124 -13.21 6.64 7.16
C HIS A 124 -12.08 6.98 6.15
N LEU A 125 -11.17 6.02 5.92
CA LEU A 125 -10.06 6.15 5.00
C LEU A 125 -10.38 5.55 3.61
N PRO A 126 -9.84 6.13 2.52
CA PRO A 126 -9.93 5.53 1.20
C PRO A 126 -9.10 4.26 1.07
N LEU A 127 -9.39 3.47 0.04
CA LEU A 127 -8.70 2.22 -0.29
C LEU A 127 -7.96 2.31 -1.60
N SER A 128 -6.75 1.75 -1.66
CA SER A 128 -6.09 1.36 -2.90
C SER A 128 -6.21 -0.15 -3.09
N ILE A 129 -6.97 -0.58 -4.12
CA ILE A 129 -7.38 -1.97 -4.28
C ILE A 129 -6.69 -2.62 -5.48
N HIS A 130 -6.05 -3.78 -5.24
CA HIS A 130 -5.50 -4.68 -6.23
C HIS A 130 -6.48 -5.82 -6.53
N ILE A 131 -6.89 -5.98 -7.79
CA ILE A 131 -7.70 -7.12 -8.22
C ILE A 131 -7.09 -7.69 -9.51
N ARG A 132 -6.68 -8.95 -9.46
CA ARG A 132 -6.14 -9.65 -10.61
C ARG A 132 -6.69 -11.07 -10.71
N ASP A 133 -7.43 -11.35 -11.79
CA ASP A 133 -8.15 -12.62 -12.02
C ASP A 133 -9.08 -13.03 -10.86
N ALA A 134 -9.60 -12.05 -10.10
CA ALA A 134 -10.31 -12.24 -8.82
C ALA A 134 -11.51 -11.30 -8.65
N TYR A 135 -12.11 -10.83 -9.74
CA TYR A 135 -13.20 -9.85 -9.65
C TYR A 135 -14.42 -10.39 -8.89
N SER A 136 -14.79 -11.64 -9.14
CA SER A 136 -15.94 -12.30 -8.47
C SER A 136 -15.71 -12.43 -6.97
N GLU A 137 -14.50 -12.75 -6.57
CA GLU A 137 -14.08 -12.94 -5.18
C GLU A 137 -14.04 -11.61 -4.42
N ALA A 138 -13.67 -10.55 -5.10
CA ALA A 138 -13.54 -9.23 -4.48
C ALA A 138 -14.88 -8.52 -4.22
N ILE A 139 -15.95 -8.88 -4.95
CA ILE A 139 -17.28 -8.27 -4.82
C ILE A 139 -18.31 -9.16 -4.14
N SER A 140 -17.96 -10.38 -3.74
CA SER A 140 -18.83 -11.32 -3.04
C SER A 140 -18.81 -11.10 -1.54
#